data_f5d9cf231a97b00b006998507097d6f4
#
_entry.id   f5d9cf231a97b00b006998507097d6f4
#
_cell.length_a   1.000
_cell.length_b   1.000
_cell.length_c   1.000
_cell.angle_alpha   90.00
_cell.angle_beta   90.00
_cell.angle_gamma   90.00
#
_symmetry.space_group_name_H-M   'P 1'
#
loop_
_entity.id
_entity.type
_entity.pdbx_description
1 polymer ?
#
loop_
_entity_poly.entity_id
_entity_poly.type
_entity_poly.pdbx_seq_one_letter_code
_entity_poly.pdbx_strand_id
1 'polypeptide(L)'
;MEKINATISDVGSKWNPWAQKLSRGFSQVKQYAQEKMGNIEDITKLPQEYLDLEERVDKIRELHEFLLKVTKHYTRSTHDYDQSLGESFYDTATKVSEKISSKPESTPKSPTTPMSQGHAISKVCLDTANSILASKDENDPFGVALKKISNSYENIGEAKVAEDNAIVENFWKPFNTTLNSSIAFAMKARRNVYSARLNYDACKQNLKNAKIENVDVGEFVRAVEEAMSKMKIVIESSEPLKNLNSFIEAQLEYHKRVYEILSELSPEINELELNNEAILREKALSNQ
;
A
#
# COMPACT_ATOMS: atom_id res chain seq x y z
N MET A 1 5.03 5.27 -26.58
CA MET A 1 5.38 3.94 -26.01
C MET A 1 6.85 3.83 -25.57
N GLU A 2 7.80 4.44 -26.22
CA GLU A 2 9.23 4.41 -25.81
C GLU A 2 9.54 5.03 -24.43
N LYS A 3 8.84 6.09 -24.03
CA LYS A 3 9.05 6.74 -22.71
C LYS A 3 8.57 5.91 -21.52
N ILE A 4 7.58 5.02 -21.71
CA ILE A 4 7.06 4.13 -20.66
C ILE A 4 8.04 2.98 -20.43
N ASN A 5 8.66 2.44 -21.48
CA ASN A 5 9.64 1.37 -21.37
C ASN A 5 10.95 1.82 -20.67
N ALA A 6 11.39 3.07 -20.89
CA ALA A 6 12.55 3.63 -20.19
C ALA A 6 12.34 3.79 -18.69
N THR A 7 11.12 4.14 -18.26
CA THR A 7 10.78 4.30 -16.84
C THR A 7 10.69 2.95 -16.10
N ILE A 8 10.21 1.91 -16.78
CA ILE A 8 10.14 0.54 -16.20
C ILE A 8 11.55 -0.06 -16.06
N SER A 9 12.46 0.23 -17.00
CA SER A 9 13.86 -0.21 -16.94
C SER A 9 14.63 0.45 -15.79
N ASP A 10 14.39 1.74 -15.49
CA ASP A 10 15.08 2.48 -14.43
C ASP A 10 14.58 2.09 -13.03
N VAL A 11 13.31 1.73 -12.90
CA VAL A 11 12.76 1.16 -11.65
C VAL A 11 13.36 -0.23 -11.38
N GLY A 12 13.54 -1.07 -12.39
CA GLY A 12 14.16 -2.40 -12.26
C GLY A 12 15.61 -2.35 -11.78
N SER A 13 16.38 -1.34 -12.21
CA SER A 13 17.81 -1.23 -11.86
C SER A 13 18.06 -0.77 -10.41
N LYS A 14 17.16 0.03 -9.82
CA LYS A 14 17.25 0.48 -8.41
C LYS A 14 16.81 -0.57 -7.39
N TRP A 15 16.15 -1.66 -7.83
CA TRP A 15 15.64 -2.73 -6.96
C TRP A 15 16.60 -3.94 -6.85
N ASN A 16 17.67 -3.93 -7.62
CA ASN A 16 18.65 -5.02 -7.70
C ASN A 16 19.41 -5.37 -6.39
N PRO A 17 19.69 -4.42 -5.45
CA PRO A 17 20.41 -4.76 -4.21
C PRO A 17 19.61 -5.65 -3.25
N TRP A 18 18.28 -5.66 -3.39
CA TRP A 18 17.38 -6.43 -2.50
C TRP A 18 17.16 -7.86 -2.99
N ALA A 19 17.02 -8.04 -4.30
CA ALA A 19 16.99 -9.35 -4.93
C ALA A 19 18.28 -10.14 -4.68
N GLN A 20 19.44 -9.46 -4.64
CA GLN A 20 20.72 -10.06 -4.27
C GLN A 20 20.80 -10.49 -2.80
N LYS A 21 20.12 -9.84 -1.87
CA LYS A 21 20.09 -10.27 -0.45
C LYS A 21 19.25 -11.52 -0.24
N LEU A 22 18.15 -11.69 -0.98
CA LEU A 22 17.32 -12.90 -0.94
C LEU A 22 18.01 -14.10 -1.61
N SER A 23 18.69 -13.88 -2.73
CA SER A 23 19.44 -14.93 -3.43
C SER A 23 20.65 -15.39 -2.60
N ARG A 24 21.27 -14.54 -1.79
CA ARG A 24 22.36 -14.91 -0.88
C ARG A 24 21.92 -15.82 0.25
N GLY A 25 20.71 -15.65 0.80
CA GLY A 25 20.17 -16.59 1.80
C GLY A 25 19.93 -17.98 1.23
N PHE A 26 19.51 -18.07 -0.03
CA PHE A 26 19.27 -19.33 -0.72
C PHE A 26 20.59 -20.01 -1.15
N SER A 27 21.58 -19.23 -1.57
CA SER A 27 22.92 -19.76 -1.91
C SER A 27 23.68 -20.25 -0.69
N GLN A 28 23.52 -19.63 0.49
CA GLN A 28 24.14 -20.09 1.73
C GLN A 28 23.59 -21.43 2.21
N VAL A 29 22.26 -21.66 2.08
CA VAL A 29 21.66 -22.99 2.37
C VAL A 29 22.14 -24.04 1.37
N LYS A 30 22.28 -23.67 0.10
CA LYS A 30 22.82 -24.53 -0.95
C LYS A 30 24.31 -24.84 -0.71
N GLN A 31 25.09 -23.85 -0.32
CA GLN A 31 26.51 -24.00 -0.01
C GLN A 31 26.74 -24.83 1.26
N TYR A 32 25.94 -24.65 2.31
CA TYR A 32 25.98 -25.43 3.54
C TYR A 32 25.61 -26.90 3.31
N ALA A 33 24.63 -27.16 2.42
CA ALA A 33 24.29 -28.53 2.00
C ALA A 33 25.40 -29.16 1.15
N GLN A 34 26.10 -28.38 0.30
CA GLN A 34 27.23 -28.86 -0.51
C GLN A 34 28.48 -29.16 0.33
N GLU A 35 28.78 -28.36 1.33
CA GLU A 35 29.96 -28.54 2.18
C GLU A 35 29.84 -29.73 3.14
N LYS A 36 28.60 -30.06 3.59
CA LYS A 36 28.38 -31.17 4.52
C LYS A 36 28.15 -32.53 3.86
N MET A 37 27.76 -32.59 2.57
CA MET A 37 27.31 -33.83 1.94
C MET A 37 28.28 -34.49 0.97
N GLY A 38 29.49 -34.00 0.80
CA GLY A 38 30.52 -34.68 -0.06
C GLY A 38 29.93 -35.18 -1.41
N ASN A 39 30.60 -34.98 -2.50
CA ASN A 39 30.28 -35.40 -3.89
C ASN A 39 28.87 -35.10 -4.42
N ILE A 40 28.77 -34.04 -5.22
CA ILE A 40 27.57 -33.49 -5.86
C ILE A 40 26.84 -34.48 -6.79
N GLU A 41 27.49 -35.57 -7.20
CA GLU A 41 26.94 -36.54 -8.18
C GLU A 41 25.83 -37.46 -7.65
N ASP A 42 25.66 -37.56 -6.35
CA ASP A 42 24.70 -38.46 -5.70
C ASP A 42 23.40 -37.84 -5.21
N ILE A 43 23.18 -36.53 -5.43
CA ILE A 43 21.95 -35.85 -4.99
C ILE A 43 20.77 -36.19 -5.90
N THR A 44 19.67 -36.67 -5.30
CA THR A 44 18.45 -36.99 -6.06
C THR A 44 17.85 -35.74 -6.68
N LYS A 45 17.68 -35.76 -8.01
CA LYS A 45 17.11 -34.63 -8.76
C LYS A 45 15.60 -34.54 -8.55
N LEU A 46 15.09 -33.32 -8.41
CA LEU A 46 13.66 -33.04 -8.40
C LEU A 46 13.11 -33.02 -9.83
N PRO A 47 11.83 -33.41 -10.05
CA PRO A 47 11.19 -33.33 -11.36
C PRO A 47 11.19 -31.88 -11.89
N GLN A 48 11.30 -31.71 -13.20
CA GLN A 48 11.29 -30.39 -13.83
C GLN A 48 9.98 -29.66 -13.55
N GLU A 49 8.83 -30.33 -13.61
CA GLU A 49 7.53 -29.76 -13.25
C GLU A 49 7.52 -29.16 -11.82
N TYR A 50 8.14 -29.82 -10.85
CA TYR A 50 8.29 -29.32 -9.51
C TYR A 50 9.09 -28.02 -9.47
N LEU A 51 10.22 -27.97 -10.19
CA LEU A 51 11.09 -26.78 -10.24
C LEU A 51 10.39 -25.59 -10.91
N ASP A 52 9.61 -25.84 -11.96
CA ASP A 52 8.83 -24.81 -12.66
C ASP A 52 7.71 -24.23 -11.76
N LEU A 53 7.04 -25.09 -10.99
CA LEU A 53 6.04 -24.66 -9.99
C LEU A 53 6.71 -23.86 -8.85
N GLU A 54 7.88 -24.30 -8.40
CA GLU A 54 8.65 -23.63 -7.36
C GLU A 54 9.03 -22.20 -7.76
N GLU A 55 9.56 -22.01 -8.97
CA GLU A 55 9.90 -20.68 -9.49
C GLU A 55 8.68 -19.76 -9.60
N ARG A 56 7.56 -20.29 -10.10
CA ARG A 56 6.32 -19.51 -10.22
C ARG A 56 5.76 -19.07 -8.86
N VAL A 57 5.75 -19.97 -7.87
CA VAL A 57 5.29 -19.65 -6.51
C VAL A 57 6.21 -18.65 -5.83
N ASP A 58 7.52 -18.71 -6.06
CA ASP A 58 8.46 -17.72 -5.53
C ASP A 58 8.18 -16.31 -6.08
N LYS A 59 7.91 -16.19 -7.38
CA LYS A 59 7.51 -14.91 -8.00
C LYS A 59 6.19 -14.37 -7.45
N ILE A 60 5.20 -15.24 -7.25
CA ILE A 60 3.90 -14.84 -6.65
C ILE A 60 4.10 -14.38 -5.20
N ARG A 61 4.91 -15.09 -4.42
CA ARG A 61 5.24 -14.72 -3.05
C ARG A 61 5.94 -13.35 -2.99
N GLU A 62 6.96 -13.14 -3.81
CA GLU A 62 7.68 -11.87 -3.89
C GLU A 62 6.72 -10.72 -4.23
N LEU A 63 5.82 -10.91 -5.19
CA LEU A 63 4.81 -9.92 -5.53
C LEU A 63 3.94 -9.56 -4.31
N HIS A 64 3.46 -10.57 -3.57
CA HIS A 64 2.65 -10.34 -2.36
C HIS A 64 3.43 -9.56 -1.31
N GLU A 65 4.66 -9.97 -1.00
CA GLU A 65 5.52 -9.31 -0.02
C GLU A 65 5.80 -7.84 -0.39
N PHE A 66 6.08 -7.56 -1.66
CA PHE A 66 6.38 -6.21 -2.14
C PHE A 66 5.15 -5.32 -2.17
N LEU A 67 4.02 -5.79 -2.71
CA LEU A 67 2.80 -4.99 -2.77
C LEU A 67 2.28 -4.67 -1.37
N LEU A 68 2.25 -5.64 -0.46
CA LEU A 68 1.86 -5.40 0.93
C LEU A 68 2.78 -4.39 1.62
N LYS A 69 4.07 -4.41 1.31
CA LYS A 69 5.02 -3.45 1.87
C LYS A 69 4.80 -2.04 1.31
N VAL A 70 4.64 -1.90 0.00
CA VAL A 70 4.43 -0.61 -0.66
C VAL A 70 3.09 0.00 -0.26
N THR A 71 2.03 -0.81 -0.18
CA THR A 71 0.67 -0.35 0.15
C THR A 71 0.38 -0.29 1.65
N LYS A 72 1.36 -0.60 2.51
CA LYS A 72 1.20 -0.57 3.97
C LYS A 72 0.76 0.80 4.50
N HIS A 73 1.11 1.88 3.82
CA HIS A 73 0.73 3.23 4.22
C HIS A 73 -0.80 3.40 4.30
N TYR A 74 -1.59 2.76 3.43
CA TYR A 74 -3.06 2.79 3.50
C TYR A 74 -3.63 2.24 4.82
N THR A 75 -2.85 1.45 5.58
CA THR A 75 -3.29 0.94 6.89
C THR A 75 -3.14 1.97 8.03
N ARG A 76 -2.62 3.17 7.74
CA ARG A 76 -2.42 4.25 8.69
C ARG A 76 -3.34 5.41 8.33
N SER A 77 -4.10 5.90 9.31
CA SER A 77 -4.79 7.18 9.16
C SER A 77 -3.74 8.29 8.95
N THR A 78 -4.11 9.35 8.25
CA THR A 78 -3.26 10.54 8.03
C THR A 78 -1.92 10.28 7.31
N HIS A 79 -1.88 9.28 6.42
CA HIS A 79 -0.65 8.94 5.69
C HIS A 79 -0.35 9.88 4.53
N ASP A 80 -1.31 10.71 4.12
CA ASP A 80 -1.27 11.58 2.95
C ASP A 80 -0.80 13.02 3.25
N TYR A 81 -0.55 13.35 4.52
CA TYR A 81 0.02 14.64 4.93
C TYR A 81 0.89 14.50 6.19
N ASP A 82 1.76 15.50 6.41
CA ASP A 82 2.65 15.53 7.58
C ASP A 82 1.88 15.98 8.84
N GLN A 83 1.73 15.07 9.79
CA GLN A 83 1.04 15.32 11.06
C GLN A 83 1.70 16.41 11.92
N SER A 84 3.02 16.61 11.80
CA SER A 84 3.72 17.65 12.55
C SER A 84 3.24 19.05 12.16
N LEU A 85 2.78 19.23 10.93
CA LEU A 85 2.14 20.45 10.47
C LEU A 85 0.73 20.61 11.07
N GLY A 86 -0.03 19.52 11.20
CA GLY A 86 -1.36 19.53 11.83
C GLY A 86 -1.32 20.00 13.28
N GLU A 87 -0.42 19.48 14.09
CA GLU A 87 -0.24 19.89 15.49
C GLU A 87 0.16 21.37 15.61
N SER A 88 1.04 21.85 14.72
CA SER A 88 1.47 23.26 14.70
C SER A 88 0.33 24.22 14.33
N PHE A 89 -0.58 23.84 13.42
CA PHE A 89 -1.75 24.65 13.08
C PHE A 89 -2.78 24.67 14.21
N TYR A 90 -2.98 23.57 14.93
CA TYR A 90 -3.86 23.53 16.11
C TYR A 90 -3.38 24.46 17.21
N ASP A 91 -2.08 24.43 17.51
CA ASP A 91 -1.46 25.30 18.54
C ASP A 91 -1.58 26.78 18.17
N THR A 92 -1.51 27.11 16.88
CA THR A 92 -1.62 28.50 16.41
C THR A 92 -3.07 28.99 16.40
N ALA A 93 -4.02 28.18 15.96
CA ALA A 93 -5.44 28.51 15.93
C ALA A 93 -6.03 28.66 17.34
N THR A 94 -5.65 27.81 18.29
CA THR A 94 -6.06 27.94 19.69
C THR A 94 -5.49 29.20 20.34
N LYS A 95 -4.23 29.54 20.10
CA LYS A 95 -3.60 30.78 20.62
C LYS A 95 -4.20 32.07 20.05
N VAL A 96 -4.68 32.03 18.81
CA VAL A 96 -5.40 33.18 18.20
C VAL A 96 -6.82 33.27 18.74
N SER A 97 -7.53 32.18 18.90
CA SER A 97 -8.88 32.12 19.48
C SER A 97 -8.91 32.58 20.94
N GLU A 98 -7.92 32.18 21.75
CA GLU A 98 -7.79 32.62 23.15
C GLU A 98 -7.51 34.11 23.29
N LYS A 99 -6.87 34.75 22.32
CA LYS A 99 -6.63 36.20 22.32
C LYS A 99 -7.85 37.03 21.90
N ILE A 100 -8.82 36.46 21.22
CA ILE A 100 -10.02 37.15 20.71
C ILE A 100 -11.23 36.91 21.62
N SER A 101 -11.28 35.81 22.35
CA SER A 101 -12.42 35.43 23.22
C SER A 101 -12.07 35.59 24.71
N SER A 102 -12.55 36.66 25.30
CA SER A 102 -12.46 36.93 26.75
C SER A 102 -13.56 36.24 27.56
N LYS A 103 -14.02 35.04 27.15
CA LYS A 103 -14.98 34.24 27.89
C LYS A 103 -14.53 32.75 27.90
N PRO A 104 -14.32 32.14 29.08
CA PRO A 104 -14.08 30.71 29.16
C PRO A 104 -15.40 29.97 29.00
N GLU A 105 -15.69 29.48 27.83
CA GLU A 105 -16.79 28.55 27.64
C GLU A 105 -16.20 27.14 27.66
N SER A 106 -16.45 26.47 28.77
CA SER A 106 -16.00 25.16 29.12
C SER A 106 -16.73 24.07 28.31
N THR A 107 -16.15 23.64 27.22
CA THR A 107 -16.23 22.25 26.75
C THR A 107 -14.94 21.92 26.03
N PRO A 108 -14.12 20.96 26.52
CA PRO A 108 -12.99 20.50 25.77
C PRO A 108 -13.51 19.63 24.61
N LYS A 109 -13.77 20.24 23.44
CA LYS A 109 -13.78 19.48 22.20
C LYS A 109 -12.34 19.04 21.99
N SER A 110 -12.08 17.77 22.26
CA SER A 110 -10.85 17.10 21.85
C SER A 110 -10.55 17.52 20.40
N PRO A 111 -9.38 18.09 20.09
CA PRO A 111 -9.05 18.46 18.73
C PRO A 111 -9.05 17.19 17.90
N THR A 112 -10.07 17.00 17.07
CA THR A 112 -10.10 15.89 16.13
C THR A 112 -9.01 16.12 15.10
N THR A 113 -7.95 15.33 15.18
CA THR A 113 -6.88 15.36 14.18
C THR A 113 -7.51 15.07 12.82
N PRO A 114 -7.23 15.88 11.78
CA PRO A 114 -7.72 15.62 10.44
C PRO A 114 -7.36 14.21 9.99
N MET A 115 -8.31 13.49 9.41
CA MET A 115 -8.11 12.09 8.99
C MET A 115 -7.38 11.98 7.64
N SER A 116 -7.34 13.08 6.86
CA SER A 116 -6.65 13.16 5.56
C SER A 116 -6.22 14.59 5.27
N GLN A 117 -5.38 14.78 4.23
CA GLN A 117 -5.00 16.10 3.73
C GLN A 117 -6.24 16.96 3.35
N GLY A 118 -7.26 16.33 2.76
CA GLY A 118 -8.51 17.01 2.43
C GLY A 118 -9.16 17.66 3.65
N HIS A 119 -9.30 16.91 4.74
CA HIS A 119 -9.85 17.45 6.00
C HIS A 119 -8.97 18.55 6.61
N ALA A 120 -7.64 18.43 6.47
CA ALA A 120 -6.72 19.47 6.96
C ALA A 120 -6.90 20.79 6.19
N ILE A 121 -7.01 20.73 4.85
CA ILE A 121 -7.29 21.90 4.00
C ILE A 121 -8.66 22.48 4.31
N SER A 122 -9.70 21.62 4.40
CA SER A 122 -11.06 22.03 4.77
C SER A 122 -11.06 22.87 6.04
N LYS A 123 -10.42 22.36 7.08
CA LYS A 123 -10.37 23.02 8.38
C LYS A 123 -9.70 24.38 8.33
N VAL A 124 -8.52 24.49 7.71
CA VAL A 124 -7.79 25.76 7.59
C VAL A 124 -8.64 26.80 6.82
N CYS A 125 -9.28 26.38 5.74
CA CYS A 125 -10.14 27.25 4.95
C CYS A 125 -11.38 27.70 5.74
N LEU A 126 -12.00 26.79 6.51
CA LEU A 126 -13.18 27.12 7.33
C LEU A 126 -12.84 28.11 8.45
N ASP A 127 -11.77 27.86 9.19
CA ASP A 127 -11.34 28.71 10.30
C ASP A 127 -10.99 30.13 9.81
N THR A 128 -10.31 30.21 8.66
CA THR A 128 -9.97 31.49 8.02
C THR A 128 -11.23 32.20 7.49
N ALA A 129 -12.11 31.47 6.80
CA ALA A 129 -13.38 32.02 6.30
C ALA A 129 -14.22 32.63 7.42
N ASN A 130 -14.39 31.90 8.53
CA ASN A 130 -15.13 32.38 9.70
C ASN A 130 -14.50 33.63 10.29
N SER A 131 -13.19 33.75 10.33
CA SER A 131 -12.49 34.94 10.83
C SER A 131 -12.70 36.17 9.93
N ILE A 132 -12.69 35.99 8.61
CA ILE A 132 -12.89 37.04 7.62
C ILE A 132 -14.35 37.54 7.65
N LEU A 133 -15.32 36.60 7.55
CA LEU A 133 -16.74 36.91 7.47
C LEU A 133 -17.29 37.50 8.78
N ALA A 134 -16.70 37.18 9.94
CA ALA A 134 -17.07 37.78 11.23
C ALA A 134 -16.53 39.19 11.41
N SER A 135 -15.52 39.62 10.65
CA SER A 135 -14.79 40.86 10.95
C SER A 135 -15.47 42.13 10.44
N LYS A 136 -16.17 42.19 9.31
CA LYS A 136 -16.87 43.36 8.77
C LYS A 136 -17.82 43.12 7.59
N ASP A 137 -17.68 42.05 6.80
CA ASP A 137 -18.45 41.86 5.57
C ASP A 137 -18.79 40.36 5.39
N GLU A 138 -20.08 40.03 5.66
CA GLU A 138 -20.58 38.66 5.48
C GLU A 138 -20.54 38.20 4.02
N ASN A 139 -20.35 39.13 3.07
CA ASN A 139 -20.29 38.88 1.64
C ASN A 139 -18.88 39.05 1.04
N ASP A 140 -17.83 39.07 1.86
CA ASP A 140 -16.46 39.16 1.36
C ASP A 140 -16.17 38.02 0.40
N PRO A 141 -15.82 38.28 -0.88
CA PRO A 141 -15.68 37.24 -1.90
C PRO A 141 -14.61 36.20 -1.54
N PHE A 142 -13.54 36.60 -0.86
CA PHE A 142 -12.48 35.69 -0.43
C PHE A 142 -12.95 34.78 0.71
N GLY A 143 -13.66 35.36 1.69
CA GLY A 143 -14.27 34.57 2.77
C GLY A 143 -15.29 33.53 2.24
N VAL A 144 -16.12 33.94 1.28
CA VAL A 144 -17.08 33.06 0.61
C VAL A 144 -16.38 31.97 -0.18
N ALA A 145 -15.31 32.29 -0.92
CA ALA A 145 -14.51 31.31 -1.67
C ALA A 145 -13.89 30.27 -0.73
N LEU A 146 -13.29 30.71 0.38
CA LEU A 146 -12.71 29.80 1.37
C LEU A 146 -13.74 28.86 1.98
N LYS A 147 -14.97 29.32 2.23
CA LYS A 147 -16.06 28.48 2.74
C LYS A 147 -16.47 27.41 1.72
N LYS A 148 -16.55 27.76 0.42
CA LYS A 148 -16.83 26.79 -0.65
C LYS A 148 -15.70 25.76 -0.79
N ILE A 149 -14.44 26.21 -0.78
CA ILE A 149 -13.26 25.35 -0.81
C ILE A 149 -13.29 24.40 0.39
N SER A 150 -13.56 24.90 1.60
CA SER A 150 -13.67 24.05 2.80
C SER A 150 -14.67 22.92 2.61
N ASN A 151 -15.89 23.22 2.18
CA ASN A 151 -16.92 22.20 1.99
C ASN A 151 -16.52 21.14 0.94
N SER A 152 -15.89 21.56 -0.15
CA SER A 152 -15.44 20.65 -1.19
C SER A 152 -14.28 19.77 -0.71
N TYR A 153 -13.33 20.32 0.02
CA TYR A 153 -12.20 19.56 0.56
C TYR A 153 -12.57 18.66 1.72
N GLU A 154 -13.63 18.95 2.47
CA GLU A 154 -14.22 18.01 3.43
C GLU A 154 -14.70 16.74 2.71
N ASN A 155 -15.47 16.91 1.63
CA ASN A 155 -15.95 15.79 0.81
C ASN A 155 -14.80 15.01 0.15
N ILE A 156 -13.72 15.67 -0.28
CA ILE A 156 -12.51 15.02 -0.79
C ILE A 156 -11.83 14.23 0.33
N GLY A 157 -11.77 14.78 1.53
CA GLY A 157 -11.25 14.10 2.71
C GLY A 157 -12.02 12.83 3.05
N GLU A 158 -13.34 12.89 3.03
CA GLU A 158 -14.20 11.72 3.23
C GLU A 158 -14.00 10.66 2.13
N ALA A 159 -13.91 11.09 0.86
CA ALA A 159 -13.63 10.20 -0.25
C ALA A 159 -12.27 9.51 -0.10
N LYS A 160 -11.24 10.20 0.42
CA LYS A 160 -9.93 9.63 0.70
C LYS A 160 -9.97 8.57 1.79
N VAL A 161 -10.69 8.82 2.87
CA VAL A 161 -10.89 7.84 3.95
C VAL A 161 -11.64 6.62 3.45
N ALA A 162 -12.63 6.81 2.57
CA ALA A 162 -13.37 5.72 1.95
C ALA A 162 -12.47 4.86 1.04
N GLU A 163 -11.61 5.48 0.23
CA GLU A 163 -10.59 4.79 -0.59
C GLU A 163 -9.66 3.94 0.29
N ASP A 164 -9.07 4.54 1.33
CA ASP A 164 -8.13 3.87 2.23
C ASP A 164 -8.78 2.64 2.88
N ASN A 165 -10.00 2.79 3.38
CA ASN A 165 -10.76 1.69 3.96
C ASN A 165 -11.06 0.60 2.93
N ALA A 166 -11.48 0.96 1.72
CA ALA A 166 -11.76 0.00 0.66
C ALA A 166 -10.49 -0.78 0.25
N ILE A 167 -9.35 -0.10 0.13
CA ILE A 167 -8.06 -0.74 -0.16
C ILE A 167 -7.65 -1.68 0.97
N VAL A 168 -7.78 -1.27 2.23
CA VAL A 168 -7.42 -2.12 3.38
C VAL A 168 -8.29 -3.36 3.44
N GLU A 169 -9.61 -3.22 3.30
CA GLU A 169 -10.55 -4.34 3.46
C GLU A 169 -10.54 -5.29 2.26
N ASN A 170 -10.53 -4.75 1.03
CA ASN A 170 -10.75 -5.55 -0.17
C ASN A 170 -9.46 -5.93 -0.93
N PHE A 171 -8.33 -5.32 -0.57
CA PHE A 171 -7.04 -5.66 -1.17
C PHE A 171 -6.01 -6.08 -0.10
N TRP A 172 -5.66 -5.20 0.84
CA TRP A 172 -4.52 -5.43 1.74
C TRP A 172 -4.73 -6.64 2.65
N LYS A 173 -5.87 -6.73 3.33
CA LYS A 173 -6.20 -7.86 4.22
C LYS A 173 -6.30 -9.20 3.47
N PRO A 174 -7.06 -9.31 2.37
CA PRO A 174 -7.13 -10.54 1.60
C PRO A 174 -5.78 -10.95 1.02
N PHE A 175 -4.99 -10.00 0.50
CA PHE A 175 -3.67 -10.25 -0.05
C PHE A 175 -2.69 -10.76 1.01
N ASN A 176 -2.73 -10.18 2.21
CA ASN A 176 -1.97 -10.64 3.36
C ASN A 176 -2.43 -12.03 3.84
N THR A 177 -3.73 -12.31 3.79
CA THR A 177 -4.27 -13.63 4.12
C THR A 177 -3.75 -14.70 3.16
N THR A 178 -3.72 -14.44 1.86
CA THR A 178 -3.17 -15.35 0.85
C THR A 178 -1.69 -15.64 1.12
N LEU A 179 -0.90 -14.61 1.44
CA LEU A 179 0.53 -14.77 1.78
C LEU A 179 0.73 -15.69 2.99
N ASN A 180 -0.06 -15.48 4.06
CA ASN A 180 0.07 -16.19 5.33
C ASN A 180 -0.67 -17.55 5.37
N SER A 181 -1.46 -17.87 4.35
CA SER A 181 -2.18 -19.16 4.24
C SER A 181 -1.67 -19.99 3.09
N SER A 182 -2.23 -19.86 1.89
CA SER A 182 -1.94 -20.71 0.74
C SER A 182 -0.46 -20.72 0.36
N ILE A 183 0.17 -19.54 0.30
CA ILE A 183 1.60 -19.41 -0.02
C ILE A 183 2.44 -20.01 1.12
N ALA A 184 2.12 -19.70 2.38
CA ALA A 184 2.84 -20.23 3.53
C ALA A 184 2.76 -21.78 3.60
N PHE A 185 1.58 -22.36 3.27
CA PHE A 185 1.42 -23.82 3.20
C PHE A 185 2.25 -24.44 2.08
N ALA A 186 2.28 -23.84 0.88
CA ALA A 186 3.14 -24.28 -0.21
C ALA A 186 4.62 -24.22 0.21
N MET A 187 5.05 -23.13 0.86
CA MET A 187 6.43 -23.01 1.36
C MET A 187 6.78 -24.02 2.45
N LYS A 188 5.82 -24.38 3.31
CA LYS A 188 6.01 -25.45 4.30
C LYS A 188 6.16 -26.82 3.62
N ALA A 189 5.30 -27.13 2.65
CA ALA A 189 5.38 -28.38 1.92
C ALA A 189 6.71 -28.51 1.14
N ARG A 190 7.21 -27.43 0.53
CA ARG A 190 8.54 -27.39 -0.11
C ARG A 190 9.66 -27.70 0.88
N ARG A 191 9.62 -27.14 2.10
CA ARG A 191 10.62 -27.49 3.14
C ARG A 191 10.58 -28.97 3.49
N ASN A 192 9.39 -29.57 3.54
CA ASN A 192 9.25 -31.01 3.78
C ASN A 192 9.89 -31.83 2.66
N VAL A 193 9.76 -31.40 1.39
CA VAL A 193 10.45 -32.06 0.24
C VAL A 193 11.96 -32.05 0.43
N TYR A 194 12.54 -30.89 0.81
CA TYR A 194 13.99 -30.82 1.05
C TYR A 194 14.43 -31.74 2.21
N SER A 195 13.66 -31.80 3.30
CA SER A 195 13.94 -32.70 4.40
C SER A 195 13.83 -34.16 4.01
N ALA A 196 12.75 -34.55 3.32
CA ALA A 196 12.54 -35.92 2.83
C ALA A 196 13.63 -36.35 1.82
N ARG A 197 14.05 -35.45 0.93
CA ARG A 197 15.16 -35.68 0.00
C ARG A 197 16.47 -35.94 0.73
N LEU A 198 16.80 -35.13 1.74
CA LEU A 198 18.02 -35.31 2.54
C LEU A 198 18.00 -36.67 3.26
N ASN A 199 16.88 -37.06 3.84
CA ASN A 199 16.71 -38.35 4.49
C ASN A 199 16.88 -39.49 3.49
N TYR A 200 16.23 -39.37 2.32
CA TYR A 200 16.33 -40.38 1.25
C TYR A 200 17.77 -40.54 0.74
N ASP A 201 18.46 -39.42 0.45
CA ASP A 201 19.85 -39.45 -0.03
C ASP A 201 20.80 -40.04 1.03
N ALA A 202 20.59 -39.74 2.33
CA ALA A 202 21.36 -40.31 3.42
C ALA A 202 21.12 -41.83 3.55
N CYS A 203 19.85 -42.26 3.47
CA CYS A 203 19.53 -43.70 3.46
C CYS A 203 20.17 -44.42 2.27
N LYS A 204 20.09 -43.86 1.06
CA LYS A 204 20.67 -44.36 -0.16
C LYS A 204 22.20 -44.54 -0.02
N GLN A 205 22.88 -43.59 0.60
CA GLN A 205 24.33 -43.65 0.82
C GLN A 205 24.71 -44.70 1.86
N ASN A 206 23.95 -44.82 2.94
CA ASN A 206 24.15 -45.84 3.97
C ASN A 206 23.94 -47.25 3.42
N LEU A 207 22.93 -47.47 2.57
CA LEU A 207 22.64 -48.75 1.95
C LEU A 207 23.65 -49.13 0.89
N LYS A 208 24.19 -48.17 0.10
CA LYS A 208 25.35 -48.41 -0.78
C LYS A 208 26.55 -48.93 0.01
N ASN A 209 26.83 -48.34 1.18
CA ASN A 209 27.93 -48.75 2.04
C ASN A 209 27.67 -50.14 2.66
N ALA A 210 26.41 -50.49 2.93
CA ALA A 210 26.00 -51.78 3.50
C ALA A 210 25.71 -52.87 2.42
N LYS A 211 25.81 -52.56 1.11
CA LYS A 211 25.47 -53.44 -0.02
C LYS A 211 24.00 -53.95 0.00
N ILE A 212 23.07 -53.12 0.45
CA ILE A 212 21.63 -53.40 0.47
C ILE A 212 20.96 -52.64 -0.68
N GLU A 213 20.08 -53.31 -1.47
CA GLU A 213 19.56 -52.73 -2.73
C GLU A 213 18.24 -51.95 -2.60
N ASN A 214 17.52 -52.00 -1.48
CA ASN A 214 16.18 -51.41 -1.35
C ASN A 214 16.14 -50.21 -0.40
N VAL A 215 15.90 -49.03 -0.97
CA VAL A 215 15.60 -47.80 -0.22
C VAL A 215 14.12 -47.46 -0.39
N ASP A 216 13.40 -47.19 0.73
CA ASP A 216 12.03 -46.73 0.64
C ASP A 216 11.99 -45.25 0.14
N VAL A 217 11.52 -45.08 -1.07
CA VAL A 217 11.36 -43.76 -1.73
C VAL A 217 9.99 -43.14 -1.42
N GLY A 218 9.09 -43.86 -0.74
CA GLY A 218 7.68 -43.50 -0.62
C GLY A 218 7.44 -42.18 0.14
N GLU A 219 8.23 -41.89 1.16
CA GLU A 219 8.13 -40.62 1.89
C GLU A 219 8.53 -39.42 1.03
N PHE A 220 9.63 -39.54 0.29
CA PHE A 220 10.10 -38.47 -0.59
C PHE A 220 9.11 -38.22 -1.74
N VAL A 221 8.57 -39.24 -2.40
CA VAL A 221 7.58 -39.11 -3.47
C VAL A 221 6.31 -38.44 -2.96
N ARG A 222 5.78 -38.86 -1.81
CA ARG A 222 4.59 -38.21 -1.19
C ARG A 222 4.83 -36.76 -0.86
N ALA A 223 6.01 -36.42 -0.35
CA ALA A 223 6.34 -35.02 -0.05
C ALA A 223 6.37 -34.15 -1.33
N VAL A 224 6.93 -34.66 -2.43
CA VAL A 224 6.95 -34.00 -3.74
C VAL A 224 5.52 -33.78 -4.27
N GLU A 225 4.69 -34.84 -4.26
CA GLU A 225 3.30 -34.75 -4.72
C GLU A 225 2.47 -33.75 -3.89
N GLU A 226 2.60 -33.77 -2.56
CA GLU A 226 1.95 -32.82 -1.68
C GLU A 226 2.38 -31.39 -1.98
N ALA A 227 3.68 -31.13 -2.12
CA ALA A 227 4.19 -29.81 -2.42
C ALA A 227 3.73 -29.30 -3.79
N MET A 228 3.76 -30.16 -4.83
CA MET A 228 3.23 -29.81 -6.15
C MET A 228 1.74 -29.46 -6.10
N SER A 229 0.94 -30.22 -5.34
CA SER A 229 -0.48 -29.95 -5.15
C SER A 229 -0.70 -28.58 -4.47
N LYS A 230 0.04 -28.28 -3.40
CA LYS A 230 -0.05 -26.98 -2.70
C LYS A 230 0.42 -25.81 -3.58
N MET A 231 1.46 -26.00 -4.39
CA MET A 231 1.96 -25.00 -5.33
C MET A 231 0.95 -24.74 -6.45
N LYS A 232 0.30 -25.76 -7.00
CA LYS A 232 -0.76 -25.63 -8.01
C LYS A 232 -1.94 -24.80 -7.47
N ILE A 233 -2.38 -25.05 -6.23
CA ILE A 233 -3.45 -24.25 -5.58
C ILE A 233 -3.10 -22.75 -5.55
N VAL A 234 -1.85 -22.39 -5.28
CA VAL A 234 -1.41 -20.97 -5.28
C VAL A 234 -1.47 -20.39 -6.70
N ILE A 235 -0.98 -21.13 -7.69
CA ILE A 235 -0.84 -20.67 -9.07
C ILE A 235 -2.19 -20.53 -9.77
N GLU A 236 -3.10 -21.47 -9.51
CA GLU A 236 -4.43 -21.57 -10.15
C GLU A 236 -5.49 -20.71 -9.44
N SER A 237 -5.15 -20.06 -8.33
CA SER A 237 -6.07 -19.20 -7.59
C SER A 237 -6.39 -17.92 -8.37
N SER A 238 -7.67 -17.59 -8.46
CA SER A 238 -8.14 -16.31 -9.02
C SER A 238 -8.12 -15.15 -7.99
N GLU A 239 -7.90 -15.46 -6.70
CA GLU A 239 -7.97 -14.46 -5.62
C GLU A 239 -6.98 -13.30 -5.78
N PRO A 240 -5.71 -13.48 -6.18
CA PRO A 240 -4.80 -12.36 -6.38
C PRO A 240 -5.30 -11.36 -7.44
N LEU A 241 -5.88 -11.84 -8.54
CA LEU A 241 -6.45 -10.98 -9.58
C LEU A 241 -7.67 -10.22 -9.09
N LYS A 242 -8.56 -10.86 -8.33
CA LYS A 242 -9.72 -10.19 -7.73
C LYS A 242 -9.28 -9.08 -6.77
N ASN A 243 -8.31 -9.36 -5.92
CA ASN A 243 -7.80 -8.39 -4.96
C ASN A 243 -7.12 -7.20 -5.66
N LEU A 244 -6.35 -7.44 -6.73
CA LEU A 244 -5.75 -6.39 -7.55
C LEU A 244 -6.83 -5.54 -8.25
N ASN A 245 -7.91 -6.17 -8.77
CA ASN A 245 -9.02 -5.43 -9.35
C ASN A 245 -9.68 -4.53 -8.30
N SER A 246 -9.96 -5.03 -7.10
CA SER A 246 -10.52 -4.22 -6.01
C SER A 246 -9.65 -3.03 -5.63
N PHE A 247 -8.32 -3.19 -5.68
CA PHE A 247 -7.38 -2.08 -5.49
C PHE A 247 -7.55 -0.99 -6.55
N ILE A 248 -7.65 -1.39 -7.83
CA ILE A 248 -7.84 -0.45 -8.95
C ILE A 248 -9.22 0.23 -8.87
N GLU A 249 -10.27 -0.52 -8.54
CA GLU A 249 -11.63 0.01 -8.40
C GLU A 249 -11.72 1.05 -7.28
N ALA A 250 -11.09 0.81 -6.14
CA ALA A 250 -11.06 1.78 -5.04
C ALA A 250 -10.40 3.10 -5.45
N GLN A 251 -9.26 3.04 -6.15
CA GLN A 251 -8.58 4.23 -6.66
C GLN A 251 -9.41 4.96 -7.74
N LEU A 252 -10.02 4.21 -8.65
CA LEU A 252 -10.86 4.77 -9.70
C LEU A 252 -12.03 5.55 -9.12
N GLU A 253 -12.73 5.00 -8.13
CA GLU A 253 -13.86 5.65 -7.48
C GLU A 253 -13.43 6.94 -6.76
N TYR A 254 -12.30 6.92 -6.04
CA TYR A 254 -11.73 8.12 -5.41
C TYR A 254 -11.43 9.22 -6.43
N HIS A 255 -10.68 8.90 -7.49
CA HIS A 255 -10.32 9.90 -8.50
C HIS A 255 -11.52 10.44 -9.26
N LYS A 256 -12.51 9.60 -9.53
CA LYS A 256 -13.79 10.02 -10.13
C LYS A 256 -14.51 11.02 -9.19
N ARG A 257 -14.61 10.70 -7.92
CA ARG A 257 -15.27 11.57 -6.94
C ARG A 257 -14.55 12.90 -6.79
N VAL A 258 -13.23 12.89 -6.72
CA VAL A 258 -12.41 14.13 -6.67
C VAL A 258 -12.62 14.96 -7.94
N TYR A 259 -12.63 14.34 -9.11
CA TYR A 259 -12.90 15.03 -10.36
C TYR A 259 -14.27 15.71 -10.37
N GLU A 260 -15.32 15.03 -9.94
CA GLU A 260 -16.67 15.56 -9.85
C GLU A 260 -16.69 16.81 -8.94
N ILE A 261 -16.19 16.69 -7.70
CA ILE A 261 -16.16 17.78 -6.72
C ILE A 261 -15.38 19.00 -7.24
N LEU A 262 -14.20 18.80 -7.80
CA LEU A 262 -13.37 19.90 -8.29
C LEU A 262 -13.93 20.52 -9.58
N SER A 263 -14.61 19.76 -10.41
CA SER A 263 -15.29 20.26 -11.61
C SER A 263 -16.48 21.17 -11.30
N GLU A 264 -17.16 20.92 -10.17
CA GLU A 264 -18.22 21.79 -9.67
C GLU A 264 -17.63 23.05 -8.99
N LEU A 265 -16.57 22.89 -8.19
CA LEU A 265 -15.95 24.00 -7.46
C LEU A 265 -15.25 25.02 -8.37
N SER A 266 -14.52 24.55 -9.39
CA SER A 266 -13.66 25.41 -10.21
C SER A 266 -14.40 26.60 -10.86
N PRO A 267 -15.57 26.43 -11.51
CA PRO A 267 -16.32 27.56 -12.08
C PRO A 267 -16.83 28.53 -11.00
N GLU A 268 -17.21 28.02 -9.83
CA GLU A 268 -17.69 28.87 -8.74
C GLU A 268 -16.59 29.80 -8.18
N ILE A 269 -15.37 29.28 -8.05
CA ILE A 269 -14.22 30.09 -7.62
C ILE A 269 -13.85 31.12 -8.69
N ASN A 270 -13.89 30.74 -9.98
CA ASN A 270 -13.61 31.64 -11.10
C ASN A 270 -14.64 32.80 -11.16
N GLU A 271 -15.92 32.53 -10.91
CA GLU A 271 -16.95 33.59 -10.82
C GLU A 271 -16.67 34.55 -9.69
N LEU A 272 -16.30 34.04 -8.49
CA LEU A 272 -15.94 34.89 -7.34
C LEU A 272 -14.69 35.73 -7.62
N GLU A 273 -13.70 35.21 -8.33
CA GLU A 273 -12.51 35.94 -8.76
C GLU A 273 -12.87 37.10 -9.68
N LEU A 274 -13.68 36.89 -10.73
CA LEU A 274 -14.14 37.91 -11.65
C LEU A 274 -14.95 38.99 -10.95
N ASN A 275 -15.85 38.63 -10.06
CA ASN A 275 -16.63 39.55 -9.27
C ASN A 275 -15.76 40.43 -8.35
N ASN A 276 -14.78 39.81 -7.68
CA ASN A 276 -13.84 40.56 -6.84
C ASN A 276 -12.99 41.54 -7.64
N GLU A 277 -12.50 41.15 -8.81
CA GLU A 277 -11.79 42.08 -9.71
C GLU A 277 -12.67 43.28 -10.13
N ALA A 278 -13.94 43.05 -10.47
CA ALA A 278 -14.86 44.12 -10.83
C ALA A 278 -15.04 45.11 -9.69
N ILE A 279 -15.27 44.64 -8.46
CA ILE A 279 -15.41 45.44 -7.25
C ILE A 279 -14.14 46.28 -7.01
N LEU A 280 -12.96 45.67 -7.15
CA LEU A 280 -11.69 46.38 -6.95
C LEU A 280 -11.47 47.51 -8.00
N ARG A 281 -11.82 47.25 -9.27
CA ARG A 281 -11.77 48.26 -10.34
C ARG A 281 -12.69 49.43 -10.09
N GLU A 282 -13.94 49.21 -9.64
CA GLU A 282 -14.89 50.26 -9.27
C GLU A 282 -14.38 51.09 -8.11
N LYS A 283 -13.86 50.47 -7.06
CA LYS A 283 -13.25 51.18 -5.92
C LYS A 283 -12.04 52.03 -6.32
N ALA A 284 -11.22 51.55 -7.25
CA ALA A 284 -10.07 52.30 -7.74
C ALA A 284 -10.49 53.56 -8.56
N LEU A 285 -11.57 53.44 -9.34
CA LEU A 285 -12.13 54.55 -10.10
C LEU A 285 -12.83 55.58 -9.23
N SER A 286 -13.48 55.19 -8.12
CA SER A 286 -14.16 56.08 -7.20
C SER A 286 -13.23 56.87 -6.26
N ASN A 287 -11.97 56.42 -6.15
CA ASN A 287 -10.93 57.07 -5.33
C ASN A 287 -10.02 58.04 -6.13
N GLN A 288 -10.28 58.21 -7.44
CA GLN A 288 -9.66 59.22 -8.30
C GLN A 288 -10.56 60.44 -8.47
#